data_96a7a6636498fd8a0d0403696efe709d
#
_entry.id   96a7a6636498fd8a0d0403696efe709d
#
_cell.length_a   1.000
_cell.length_b   1.000
_cell.length_c   1.000
_cell.angle_alpha   90.00
_cell.angle_beta   90.00
_cell.angle_gamma   90.00
#
_symmetry.space_group_name_H-M   'P 1'
#
loop_
_entity.id
_entity.type
_entity.pdbx_description
1 polymer ?
#
loop_
_entity_poly.entity_id
_entity_poly.type
_entity_poly.pdbx_seq_one_letter_code
_entity_poly.pdbx_strand_id
1 'polypeptide(L)'
;MPYPSTPAPVQSVARRPAACAGVLLTAALVLLGALQAPPAAADPGTPRAAAATAHPHGTPRVTAAVLDLDGDTREPLVRGDDTPYDTASIVKLDILAALLLRAQDAGRPLTARERSLAEPMIEHSDNAAANVLWCRIGGAPGLEAANRRLGLRATEGGPGRRWGLTRTTASDQIRLLRAVFDDRAPGGGAPALHPGSRRYIRTLMSRVAPEQTWGVSAASGSATALPGSATALPGSATALKNGWLRRSTTGLWDVNSVGRVTAGGHRYLVAVLSDGSATMDEGVAAVERTARAAVASAARA
;
A
#
# COMPACT_ATOMS: atom_id res chain seq x y z
N MET A 1 14.19 68.67 9.08
CA MET A 1 14.44 67.25 9.29
C MET A 1 13.15 66.58 9.75
N PRO A 2 12.46 65.77 8.94
CA PRO A 2 11.34 64.97 9.43
C PRO A 2 11.80 63.53 9.73
N TYR A 3 11.28 62.97 10.79
CA TYR A 3 11.49 61.60 11.27
C TYR A 3 10.85 60.57 10.33
N PRO A 4 11.45 59.38 10.12
CA PRO A 4 10.85 58.31 9.35
C PRO A 4 9.82 57.53 10.18
N SER A 5 8.64 57.29 9.57
CA SER A 5 7.52 56.52 10.11
C SER A 5 7.84 55.02 10.09
N THR A 6 7.65 54.40 11.24
CA THR A 6 7.76 52.92 11.43
C THR A 6 6.52 52.21 10.83
N PRO A 7 6.66 51.15 10.05
CA PRO A 7 5.50 50.39 9.62
C PRO A 7 5.01 49.46 10.72
N ALA A 8 3.67 49.30 10.80
CA ALA A 8 2.95 48.44 11.74
C ALA A 8 3.19 46.95 11.45
N PRO A 9 3.13 46.06 12.47
CA PRO A 9 3.33 44.65 12.29
C PRO A 9 2.15 43.97 11.60
N VAL A 10 2.42 43.22 10.54
CA VAL A 10 1.45 42.35 9.87
C VAL A 10 1.11 41.16 10.78
N GLN A 11 -0.12 41.05 11.21
CA GLN A 11 -0.61 39.90 11.97
C GLN A 11 -0.70 38.68 11.04
N SER A 12 0.15 37.68 11.27
CA SER A 12 0.07 36.39 10.62
C SER A 12 -1.09 35.59 11.22
N VAL A 13 -2.11 35.32 10.41
CA VAL A 13 -3.19 34.39 10.76
C VAL A 13 -2.63 32.97 10.74
N ALA A 14 -2.29 32.45 11.92
CA ALA A 14 -1.89 31.05 12.09
C ALA A 14 -3.11 30.14 11.84
N ARG A 15 -3.12 29.43 10.72
CA ARG A 15 -4.07 28.34 10.47
C ARG A 15 -3.75 27.20 11.43
N ARG A 16 -4.68 26.93 12.36
CA ARG A 16 -4.60 25.80 13.30
C ARG A 16 -4.69 24.48 12.51
N PRO A 17 -3.81 23.50 12.75
CA PRO A 17 -3.98 22.16 12.21
C PRO A 17 -5.18 21.49 12.89
N ALA A 18 -6.05 20.84 12.10
CA ALA A 18 -7.14 20.02 12.61
C ALA A 18 -6.59 18.92 13.50
N ALA A 19 -6.90 18.96 14.78
CA ALA A 19 -6.49 17.95 15.74
C ALA A 19 -7.29 16.66 15.51
N CYS A 20 -6.62 15.55 15.21
CA CYS A 20 -7.19 14.22 15.37
C CYS A 20 -7.31 13.91 16.88
N ALA A 21 -8.42 14.33 17.49
CA ALA A 21 -8.69 14.03 18.89
C ALA A 21 -8.99 12.54 19.05
N GLY A 22 -8.16 11.86 19.83
CA GLY A 22 -8.40 10.48 20.26
C GLY A 22 -9.49 10.45 21.32
N VAL A 23 -10.58 9.74 21.07
CA VAL A 23 -11.61 9.42 22.07
C VAL A 23 -11.14 8.18 22.82
N LEU A 24 -10.74 8.34 24.09
CA LEU A 24 -10.55 7.24 25.04
C LEU A 24 -11.93 6.83 25.55
N LEU A 25 -12.45 5.68 25.11
CA LEU A 25 -13.60 5.03 25.76
C LEU A 25 -13.10 4.20 26.96
N THR A 26 -13.44 4.65 28.14
CA THR A 26 -13.36 3.85 29.37
C THR A 26 -14.49 2.84 29.39
N ALA A 27 -14.17 1.55 29.38
CA ALA A 27 -15.14 0.47 29.57
C ALA A 27 -15.52 0.38 31.05
N ALA A 28 -16.78 0.69 31.38
CA ALA A 28 -17.40 0.38 32.66
C ALA A 28 -18.01 -1.02 32.60
N LEU A 29 -17.52 -1.95 33.42
CA LEU A 29 -18.15 -3.25 33.64
C LEU A 29 -19.43 -3.05 34.45
N VAL A 30 -20.59 -3.40 33.90
CA VAL A 30 -21.83 -3.61 34.63
C VAL A 30 -22.15 -5.12 34.61
N LEU A 31 -22.00 -5.74 35.78
CA LEU A 31 -22.52 -7.09 36.05
C LEU A 31 -24.04 -6.97 36.25
N LEU A 32 -24.86 -7.58 35.40
CA LEU A 32 -26.27 -7.85 35.67
C LEU A 32 -26.57 -9.34 35.54
N GLY A 33 -27.20 -9.85 36.59
CA GLY A 33 -27.51 -11.23 36.83
C GLY A 33 -28.53 -11.80 35.84
N ALA A 34 -28.43 -13.09 35.66
CA ALA A 34 -29.32 -13.90 34.85
C ALA A 34 -30.70 -14.06 35.50
N LEU A 35 -31.75 -13.62 34.81
CA LEU A 35 -33.13 -14.12 35.03
C LEU A 35 -33.49 -15.03 33.86
N GLN A 36 -33.67 -16.33 34.14
CA GLN A 36 -34.13 -17.32 33.18
C GLN A 36 -35.64 -17.12 32.96
N ALA A 37 -36.05 -16.90 31.71
CA ALA A 37 -37.45 -16.99 31.29
C ALA A 37 -37.76 -18.40 30.79
N PRO A 38 -39.02 -18.90 30.98
CA PRO A 38 -39.42 -20.26 30.56
C PRO A 38 -39.55 -20.37 29.03
N PRO A 39 -39.49 -21.61 28.47
CA PRO A 39 -39.51 -21.81 27.04
C PRO A 39 -40.92 -21.52 26.47
N ALA A 40 -40.99 -20.64 25.47
CA ALA A 40 -42.17 -20.39 24.68
C ALA A 40 -42.38 -21.54 23.68
N ALA A 41 -43.62 -22.00 23.58
CA ALA A 41 -44.08 -23.05 22.66
C ALA A 41 -43.85 -22.61 21.20
N ALA A 42 -43.41 -23.56 20.37
CA ALA A 42 -43.19 -23.35 18.95
C ALA A 42 -44.52 -23.18 18.20
N ASP A 43 -44.64 -22.04 17.48
CA ASP A 43 -45.76 -21.77 16.57
C ASP A 43 -45.45 -22.37 15.18
N PRO A 44 -46.28 -23.25 14.60
CA PRO A 44 -46.05 -23.91 13.33
C PRO A 44 -46.51 -23.04 12.15
N GLY A 45 -45.93 -21.88 11.92
CA GLY A 45 -46.45 -20.99 10.88
C GLY A 45 -45.48 -19.97 10.30
N THR A 46 -44.22 -19.96 10.71
CA THR A 46 -43.26 -19.00 10.18
C THR A 46 -42.66 -19.50 8.86
N PRO A 47 -42.74 -18.75 7.74
CA PRO A 47 -42.06 -19.15 6.52
C PRO A 47 -40.56 -19.16 6.77
N ARG A 48 -39.97 -20.34 6.60
CA ARG A 48 -38.52 -20.55 6.61
C ARG A 48 -37.89 -19.50 5.72
N ALA A 49 -37.10 -18.59 6.33
CA ALA A 49 -36.32 -17.62 5.60
C ALA A 49 -35.59 -18.38 4.48
N ALA A 50 -35.83 -17.96 3.24
CA ALA A 50 -35.16 -18.51 2.09
C ALA A 50 -33.67 -18.43 2.35
N ALA A 51 -32.97 -19.56 2.30
CA ALA A 51 -31.51 -19.59 2.32
C ALA A 51 -31.05 -18.61 1.28
N ALA A 52 -30.33 -17.60 1.71
CA ALA A 52 -29.67 -16.65 0.80
C ALA A 52 -28.88 -17.54 -0.18
N THR A 53 -29.34 -17.60 -1.42
CA THR A 53 -28.61 -18.25 -2.50
C THR A 53 -27.26 -17.57 -2.54
N ALA A 54 -26.22 -18.33 -2.17
CA ALA A 54 -24.84 -17.88 -2.35
C ALA A 54 -24.71 -17.52 -3.82
N HIS A 55 -24.54 -16.23 -4.10
CA HIS A 55 -24.22 -15.81 -5.45
C HIS A 55 -22.94 -16.56 -5.86
N PRO A 56 -22.89 -17.17 -7.07
CA PRO A 56 -21.68 -17.82 -7.51
C PRO A 56 -20.56 -16.81 -7.40
N HIS A 57 -19.52 -17.15 -6.63
CA HIS A 57 -18.34 -16.28 -6.46
C HIS A 57 -17.77 -16.07 -7.85
N GLY A 58 -17.85 -14.85 -8.37
CA GLY A 58 -17.26 -14.49 -9.66
C GLY A 58 -15.76 -14.81 -9.63
N THR A 59 -15.18 -15.09 -10.78
CA THR A 59 -13.75 -15.31 -10.90
C THR A 59 -13.02 -14.09 -10.31
N PRO A 60 -12.01 -14.29 -9.44
CA PRO A 60 -11.24 -13.16 -8.88
C PRO A 60 -10.68 -12.28 -10.00
N ARG A 61 -10.81 -10.98 -9.85
CA ARG A 61 -10.21 -10.02 -10.77
C ARG A 61 -8.75 -9.83 -10.37
N VAL A 62 -7.84 -9.88 -11.34
CA VAL A 62 -6.40 -9.70 -11.11
C VAL A 62 -5.81 -8.84 -12.22
N THR A 63 -5.05 -7.82 -11.86
CA THR A 63 -4.25 -7.02 -12.79
C THR A 63 -2.79 -7.01 -12.35
N ALA A 64 -1.87 -7.17 -13.29
CA ALA A 64 -0.44 -7.01 -13.06
C ALA A 64 0.15 -5.94 -13.98
N ALA A 65 1.09 -5.17 -13.44
CA ALA A 65 2.00 -4.36 -14.22
C ALA A 65 3.44 -4.73 -13.86
N VAL A 66 4.32 -4.79 -14.85
CA VAL A 66 5.73 -5.11 -14.69
C VAL A 66 6.58 -4.19 -15.55
N LEU A 67 7.70 -3.75 -15.01
CA LEU A 67 8.70 -2.95 -15.71
C LEU A 67 10.09 -3.55 -15.50
N ASP A 68 10.78 -3.86 -16.59
CA ASP A 68 12.21 -4.21 -16.55
C ASP A 68 13.03 -2.92 -16.37
N LEU A 69 13.81 -2.82 -15.29
CA LEU A 69 14.68 -1.67 -15.03
C LEU A 69 15.96 -1.72 -15.84
N ASP A 70 16.36 -2.90 -16.30
CA ASP A 70 17.62 -3.16 -17.00
C ASP A 70 17.40 -3.42 -18.51
N GLY A 71 16.14 -3.56 -18.95
CA GLY A 71 15.75 -3.71 -20.35
C GLY A 71 15.83 -2.41 -21.15
N ASP A 72 15.80 -2.55 -22.47
CA ASP A 72 15.86 -1.43 -23.42
C ASP A 72 14.55 -0.63 -23.44
N THR A 73 13.40 -1.31 -23.37
CA THR A 73 12.08 -0.69 -23.29
C THR A 73 11.79 -0.30 -21.85
N ARG A 74 11.40 0.96 -21.65
CA ARG A 74 11.08 1.47 -20.32
C ARG A 74 9.58 1.66 -20.11
N GLU A 75 8.81 0.98 -20.93
CA GLU A 75 7.35 0.97 -20.82
C GLU A 75 6.89 -0.23 -19.99
N PRO A 76 5.98 -0.03 -19.04
CA PRO A 76 5.44 -1.13 -18.27
C PRO A 76 4.54 -2.02 -19.13
N LEU A 77 4.72 -3.33 -19.03
CA LEU A 77 3.78 -4.31 -19.56
C LEU A 77 2.63 -4.47 -18.56
N VAL A 78 1.40 -4.21 -18.99
CA VAL A 78 0.18 -4.37 -18.18
C VAL A 78 -0.62 -5.57 -18.68
N ARG A 79 -1.12 -6.40 -17.76
CA ARG A 79 -1.98 -7.54 -18.01
C ARG A 79 -3.22 -7.48 -17.13
N GLY A 80 -4.39 -7.61 -17.72
CA GLY A 80 -5.70 -7.39 -17.10
C GLY A 80 -6.18 -5.96 -17.29
N ASP A 81 -7.33 -5.67 -16.69
CA ASP A 81 -7.96 -4.34 -16.76
C ASP A 81 -7.30 -3.43 -15.72
N ASP A 82 -6.59 -2.41 -16.18
CA ASP A 82 -5.92 -1.43 -15.29
C ASP A 82 -6.92 -0.46 -14.63
N THR A 83 -8.02 -1.02 -14.14
CA THR A 83 -9.05 -0.31 -13.37
C THR A 83 -8.67 -0.26 -11.89
N PRO A 84 -9.20 0.71 -11.12
CA PRO A 84 -8.81 0.86 -9.73
C PRO A 84 -9.21 -0.30 -8.82
N TYR A 85 -8.31 -0.68 -7.92
CA TYR A 85 -8.47 -1.62 -6.81
C TYR A 85 -8.31 -0.91 -5.47
N ASP A 86 -8.89 -1.43 -4.40
CA ASP A 86 -8.58 -0.97 -3.06
C ASP A 86 -7.21 -1.48 -2.63
N THR A 87 -6.39 -0.57 -2.13
CA THR A 87 -4.97 -0.83 -1.84
C THR A 87 -4.74 -1.79 -0.68
N ALA A 88 -5.65 -1.85 0.28
CA ALA A 88 -5.32 -2.41 1.60
C ALA A 88 -3.99 -1.81 2.10
N SER A 89 -3.07 -2.63 2.61
CA SER A 89 -1.82 -2.14 3.22
C SER A 89 -0.71 -1.76 2.23
N ILE A 90 -0.86 -1.92 0.92
CA ILE A 90 0.17 -1.40 0.00
C ILE A 90 0.23 0.14 0.02
N VAL A 91 -0.87 0.84 0.34
CA VAL A 91 -0.89 2.32 0.52
C VAL A 91 0.10 2.82 1.56
N LYS A 92 0.59 1.98 2.45
CA LYS A 92 1.60 2.38 3.44
C LYS A 92 2.91 2.82 2.78
N LEU A 93 3.20 2.30 1.58
CA LEU A 93 4.30 2.79 0.75
C LEU A 93 4.03 4.23 0.27
N ASP A 94 2.81 4.51 -0.20
CA ASP A 94 2.40 5.87 -0.61
C ASP A 94 2.44 6.85 0.57
N ILE A 95 1.96 6.42 1.76
CA ILE A 95 2.02 7.23 2.99
C ILE A 95 3.47 7.57 3.35
N LEU A 96 4.40 6.61 3.26
CA LEU A 96 5.81 6.85 3.54
C LEU A 96 6.43 7.80 2.52
N ALA A 97 6.13 7.64 1.23
CA ALA A 97 6.60 8.55 0.19
C ALA A 97 6.08 9.99 0.42
N ALA A 98 4.79 10.14 0.75
CA ALA A 98 4.18 11.43 1.08
C ALA A 98 4.83 12.07 2.32
N LEU A 99 5.11 11.29 3.36
CA LEU A 99 5.78 11.77 4.56
C LEU A 99 7.19 12.30 4.25
N LEU A 100 7.95 11.56 3.43
CA LEU A 100 9.30 11.95 3.02
C LEU A 100 9.30 13.20 2.15
N LEU A 101 8.35 13.33 1.21
CA LEU A 101 8.18 14.54 0.42
C LEU A 101 7.91 15.77 1.30
N ARG A 102 7.03 15.64 2.30
CA ARG A 102 6.77 16.73 3.26
C ARG A 102 7.99 17.10 4.09
N ALA A 103 8.80 16.12 4.48
CA ALA A 103 10.05 16.38 5.21
C ALA A 103 11.05 17.11 4.32
N GLN A 104 11.17 16.71 3.04
CA GLN A 104 12.00 17.38 2.04
C GLN A 104 11.58 18.84 1.83
N ASP A 105 10.29 19.11 1.69
CA ASP A 105 9.73 20.45 1.53
C ASP A 105 10.03 21.36 2.75
N ALA A 106 10.10 20.74 3.92
CA ALA A 106 10.48 21.42 5.16
C ALA A 106 12.01 21.54 5.37
N GLY A 107 12.82 21.11 4.40
CA GLY A 107 14.29 21.14 4.45
C GLY A 107 14.88 20.30 5.59
N ARG A 108 14.21 19.26 6.06
CA ARG A 108 14.62 18.46 7.21
C ARG A 108 14.56 16.95 6.94
N PRO A 109 15.33 16.15 7.70
CA PRO A 109 15.12 14.70 7.73
C PRO A 109 13.81 14.35 8.49
N LEU A 110 13.39 13.07 8.41
CA LEU A 110 12.37 12.55 9.31
C LEU A 110 12.83 12.68 10.76
N THR A 111 11.93 13.09 11.65
CA THR A 111 12.17 13.09 13.09
C THR A 111 12.35 11.65 13.62
N ALA A 112 12.92 11.50 14.83
CA ALA A 112 13.01 10.18 15.48
C ALA A 112 11.63 9.52 15.62
N ARG A 113 10.59 10.28 15.96
CA ARG A 113 9.21 9.78 16.06
C ARG A 113 8.64 9.36 14.72
N GLU A 114 8.88 10.10 13.63
CA GLU A 114 8.45 9.71 12.28
C GLU A 114 9.12 8.42 11.82
N ARG A 115 10.41 8.23 12.11
CA ARG A 115 11.12 6.98 11.81
C ARG A 115 10.59 5.80 12.63
N SER A 116 10.42 5.97 13.95
CA SER A 116 9.90 4.91 14.84
C SER A 116 8.48 4.45 14.49
N LEU A 117 7.73 5.20 13.69
CA LEU A 117 6.44 4.82 13.12
C LEU A 117 6.58 4.25 11.71
N ALA A 118 7.45 4.81 10.88
CA ALA A 118 7.63 4.36 9.49
C ALA A 118 8.19 2.93 9.41
N GLU A 119 9.12 2.58 10.29
CA GLU A 119 9.73 1.25 10.35
C GLU A 119 8.69 0.14 10.57
N PRO A 120 7.94 0.08 11.68
CA PRO A 120 6.93 -0.96 11.87
C PRO A 120 5.79 -0.87 10.87
N MET A 121 5.44 0.33 10.37
CA MET A 121 4.41 0.48 9.34
C MET A 121 4.78 -0.28 8.05
N ILE A 122 6.04 -0.26 7.63
CA ILE A 122 6.47 -0.96 6.41
C ILE A 122 6.87 -2.40 6.71
N GLU A 123 7.73 -2.63 7.71
CA GLU A 123 8.33 -3.93 7.98
C GLU A 123 7.30 -4.95 8.53
N HIS A 124 6.41 -4.52 9.44
CA HIS A 124 5.38 -5.36 10.08
C HIS A 124 3.95 -5.03 9.61
N SER A 125 3.80 -4.09 8.69
CA SER A 125 2.47 -3.60 8.26
C SER A 125 1.62 -3.07 9.41
N ASP A 126 2.22 -2.42 10.42
CA ASP A 126 1.54 -1.92 11.61
C ASP A 126 0.45 -0.88 11.27
N ASN A 127 -0.79 -1.13 11.72
CA ASN A 127 -1.94 -0.27 11.44
C ASN A 127 -1.99 0.94 12.37
N ALA A 128 -1.50 0.84 13.61
CA ALA A 128 -1.49 1.96 14.53
C ALA A 128 -0.51 3.03 14.07
N ALA A 129 0.69 2.63 13.63
CA ALA A 129 1.66 3.51 12.99
C ALA A 129 1.10 4.16 11.72
N ALA A 130 0.43 3.37 10.86
CA ALA A 130 -0.22 3.89 9.65
C ALA A 130 -1.28 4.94 9.98
N ASN A 131 -2.13 4.73 11.00
CA ASN A 131 -3.13 5.69 11.43
C ASN A 131 -2.52 7.05 11.83
N VAL A 132 -1.41 7.03 12.57
CA VAL A 132 -0.71 8.25 12.98
C VAL A 132 -0.09 8.95 11.78
N LEU A 133 0.60 8.20 10.91
CA LEU A 133 1.28 8.78 9.75
C LEU A 133 0.29 9.26 8.69
N TRP A 134 -0.86 8.59 8.51
CA TRP A 134 -1.96 9.08 7.67
C TRP A 134 -2.45 10.47 8.09
N CYS A 135 -2.71 10.66 9.40
CA CYS A 135 -3.05 11.97 9.92
C CYS A 135 -1.91 12.99 9.72
N ARG A 136 -0.65 12.55 9.90
CA ARG A 136 0.54 13.39 9.76
C ARG A 136 0.73 13.93 8.36
N ILE A 137 0.46 13.14 7.33
CA ILE A 137 0.53 13.59 5.94
C ILE A 137 -0.66 14.48 5.54
N GLY A 138 -1.73 14.57 6.34
CA GLY A 138 -2.94 15.34 6.06
C GLY A 138 -4.06 14.51 5.44
N GLY A 139 -4.05 13.18 5.63
CA GLY A 139 -5.06 12.27 5.11
C GLY A 139 -5.09 12.19 3.58
N ALA A 140 -6.27 11.95 2.99
CA ALA A 140 -6.43 11.84 1.54
C ALA A 140 -5.92 13.08 0.78
N PRO A 141 -6.21 14.34 1.18
CA PRO A 141 -5.68 15.50 0.46
C PRO A 141 -4.15 15.57 0.46
N GLY A 142 -3.50 15.16 1.56
CA GLY A 142 -2.04 15.12 1.64
C GLY A 142 -1.43 14.02 0.78
N LEU A 143 -2.08 12.85 0.73
CA LEU A 143 -1.71 11.75 -0.17
C LEU A 143 -1.83 12.19 -1.64
N GLU A 144 -2.94 12.79 -2.03
CA GLU A 144 -3.17 13.27 -3.40
C GLU A 144 -2.16 14.34 -3.83
N ALA A 145 -1.76 15.23 -2.91
CA ALA A 145 -0.71 16.21 -3.19
C ALA A 145 0.64 15.52 -3.50
N ALA A 146 0.97 14.45 -2.76
CA ALA A 146 2.16 13.65 -3.01
C ALA A 146 2.03 12.86 -4.34
N ASN A 147 0.86 12.27 -4.60
CA ASN A 147 0.59 11.49 -5.80
C ASN A 147 0.80 12.31 -7.08
N ARG A 148 0.33 13.56 -7.11
CA ARG A 148 0.58 14.47 -8.24
C ARG A 148 2.07 14.66 -8.52
N ARG A 149 2.90 14.78 -7.46
CA ARG A 149 4.36 14.94 -7.60
C ARG A 149 5.05 13.65 -8.06
N LEU A 150 4.50 12.51 -7.67
CA LEU A 150 4.99 11.18 -8.03
C LEU A 150 4.47 10.69 -9.38
N GLY A 151 3.56 11.46 -10.01
CA GLY A 151 2.96 11.13 -11.30
C GLY A 151 1.88 10.05 -11.25
N LEU A 152 1.31 9.77 -10.07
CA LEU A 152 0.16 8.88 -9.92
C LEU A 152 -1.12 9.63 -10.34
N ARG A 153 -1.87 9.05 -11.27
CA ARG A 153 -3.00 9.73 -11.95
C ARG A 153 -4.37 9.15 -11.59
N ALA A 154 -4.39 7.90 -11.14
CA ALA A 154 -5.59 7.13 -10.82
C ALA A 154 -5.56 6.59 -9.38
N THR A 155 -4.78 7.24 -8.50
CA THR A 155 -4.70 6.88 -7.08
C THR A 155 -5.43 7.92 -6.26
N GLU A 156 -6.55 7.51 -5.63
CA GLU A 156 -7.45 8.35 -4.85
C GLU A 156 -7.44 7.93 -3.39
N GLY A 157 -7.19 8.88 -2.49
CA GLY A 157 -7.11 8.64 -1.06
C GLY A 157 -8.41 8.12 -0.44
N GLY A 158 -8.33 7.11 0.39
CA GLY A 158 -9.48 6.54 1.09
C GLY A 158 -10.19 7.57 2.01
N PRO A 159 -11.52 7.45 2.21
CA PRO A 159 -12.30 8.43 2.93
C PRO A 159 -11.98 8.43 4.43
N GLY A 160 -11.79 9.63 5.00
CA GLY A 160 -11.53 9.83 6.42
C GLY A 160 -10.27 9.12 6.90
N ARG A 161 -10.41 8.20 7.85
CA ARG A 161 -9.29 7.40 8.39
C ARG A 161 -9.15 6.02 7.73
N ARG A 162 -9.93 5.74 6.71
CA ARG A 162 -9.95 4.43 6.02
C ARG A 162 -8.93 4.40 4.89
N TRP A 163 -7.67 4.66 5.21
CA TRP A 163 -6.56 4.66 4.24
C TRP A 163 -6.46 3.36 3.42
N GLY A 164 -6.82 2.21 4.00
CA GLY A 164 -6.82 0.93 3.27
C GLY A 164 -7.85 0.83 2.13
N LEU A 165 -8.82 1.77 2.08
CA LEU A 165 -9.77 1.95 0.97
C LEU A 165 -9.30 3.02 -0.03
N THR A 166 -8.04 3.41 0.00
CA THR A 166 -7.40 4.14 -1.10
C THR A 166 -7.48 3.30 -2.36
N ARG A 167 -7.88 3.90 -3.46
CA ARG A 167 -8.01 3.22 -4.75
C ARG A 167 -6.79 3.53 -5.62
N THR A 168 -6.28 2.52 -6.31
CA THR A 168 -5.10 2.64 -7.18
C THR A 168 -5.15 1.68 -8.35
N THR A 169 -4.36 1.93 -9.38
CA THR A 169 -4.15 1.00 -10.50
C THR A 169 -2.77 0.35 -10.44
N ALA A 170 -2.60 -0.76 -11.14
CA ALA A 170 -1.29 -1.42 -11.23
C ALA A 170 -0.24 -0.51 -11.90
N SER A 171 -0.66 0.27 -12.92
CA SER A 171 0.21 1.27 -13.57
C SER A 171 0.65 2.37 -12.60
N ASP A 172 -0.21 2.86 -11.72
CA ASP A 172 0.16 3.87 -10.73
C ASP A 172 1.14 3.32 -9.70
N GLN A 173 0.96 2.07 -9.27
CA GLN A 173 1.91 1.42 -8.36
C GLN A 173 3.29 1.22 -9.03
N ILE A 174 3.36 0.95 -10.34
CA ILE A 174 4.63 0.97 -11.07
C ILE A 174 5.25 2.38 -11.09
N ARG A 175 4.46 3.45 -11.25
CA ARG A 175 4.97 4.84 -11.17
C ARG A 175 5.56 5.14 -9.79
N LEU A 176 4.88 4.72 -8.71
CA LEU A 176 5.41 4.85 -7.35
C LEU A 176 6.71 4.07 -7.17
N LEU A 177 6.75 2.81 -7.62
CA LEU A 177 7.95 1.98 -7.55
C LEU A 177 9.10 2.58 -8.38
N ARG A 178 8.83 3.15 -9.56
CA ARG A 178 9.84 3.90 -10.33
C ARG A 178 10.41 5.06 -9.55
N ALA A 179 9.56 5.86 -8.90
CA ALA A 179 10.02 6.98 -8.07
C ALA A 179 10.94 6.51 -6.93
N VAL A 180 10.79 5.28 -6.46
CA VAL A 180 11.61 4.69 -5.40
C VAL A 180 12.87 4.01 -5.95
N PHE A 181 12.77 3.18 -7.00
CA PHE A 181 13.82 2.24 -7.41
C PHE A 181 14.54 2.62 -8.71
N ASP A 182 13.95 3.45 -9.54
CA ASP A 182 14.57 3.88 -10.80
C ASP A 182 15.46 5.12 -10.56
N ASP A 183 16.75 4.98 -10.81
CA ASP A 183 17.68 6.11 -10.64
C ASP A 183 17.65 7.09 -11.83
N ARG A 184 16.99 6.72 -12.92
CA ARG A 184 16.75 7.56 -14.09
C ARG A 184 15.38 8.22 -13.95
N ALA A 185 15.34 9.55 -13.91
CA ALA A 185 14.07 10.27 -13.86
C ALA A 185 13.32 10.15 -15.20
N PRO A 186 12.01 9.86 -15.20
CA PRO A 186 11.20 9.99 -16.39
C PRO A 186 11.25 11.42 -16.94
N GLY A 187 11.57 11.60 -18.22
CA GLY A 187 11.61 12.91 -18.86
C GLY A 187 12.82 13.78 -18.52
N GLY A 188 13.89 13.25 -17.91
CA GLY A 188 15.15 13.96 -17.68
C GLY A 188 15.15 14.98 -16.55
N GLY A 189 14.06 15.11 -15.80
CA GLY A 189 13.96 15.98 -14.62
C GLY A 189 14.55 15.34 -13.36
N ALA A 190 14.69 16.14 -12.28
CA ALA A 190 15.10 15.60 -10.97
C ALA A 190 13.99 14.71 -10.39
N PRO A 191 14.34 13.54 -9.81
CA PRO A 191 13.36 12.70 -9.11
C PRO A 191 12.66 13.44 -7.97
N ALA A 192 11.35 13.23 -7.79
CA ALA A 192 10.59 13.87 -6.71
C ALA A 192 11.13 13.50 -5.32
N LEU A 193 11.55 12.26 -5.14
CA LEU A 193 12.18 11.79 -3.91
C LEU A 193 13.70 11.92 -3.98
N HIS A 194 14.30 12.57 -2.98
CA HIS A 194 15.76 12.68 -2.84
C HIS A 194 16.43 11.30 -2.70
N PRO A 195 17.70 11.13 -3.08
CA PRO A 195 18.39 9.84 -3.00
C PRO A 195 18.36 9.20 -1.60
N GLY A 196 18.46 10.00 -0.53
CA GLY A 196 18.35 9.54 0.85
C GLY A 196 16.97 8.97 1.19
N SER A 197 15.89 9.64 0.75
CA SER A 197 14.50 9.19 0.92
C SER A 197 14.26 7.87 0.19
N ARG A 198 14.72 7.76 -1.04
CA ARG A 198 14.62 6.53 -1.85
C ARG A 198 15.36 5.36 -1.19
N ARG A 199 16.59 5.61 -0.72
CA ARG A 199 17.36 4.61 0.01
C ARG A 199 16.63 4.14 1.26
N TYR A 200 16.04 5.04 2.03
CA TYR A 200 15.30 4.71 3.24
C TYR A 200 14.10 3.81 2.93
N ILE A 201 13.26 4.15 1.94
CA ILE A 201 12.15 3.30 1.49
C ILE A 201 12.65 1.92 1.07
N ARG A 202 13.67 1.85 0.21
CA ARG A 202 14.25 0.59 -0.28
C ARG A 202 14.71 -0.30 0.88
N THR A 203 15.33 0.30 1.89
CA THR A 203 15.80 -0.41 3.09
C THR A 203 14.64 -1.02 3.86
N LEU A 204 13.57 -0.26 4.14
CA LEU A 204 12.42 -0.79 4.87
C LEU A 204 11.69 -1.89 4.07
N MET A 205 11.49 -1.69 2.77
CA MET A 205 10.86 -2.70 1.91
C MET A 205 11.66 -4.01 1.79
N SER A 206 12.98 -3.96 1.99
CA SER A 206 13.83 -5.18 2.01
C SER A 206 13.87 -5.89 3.37
N ARG A 207 13.23 -5.31 4.40
CA ARG A 207 13.21 -5.82 5.78
C ARG A 207 11.81 -6.24 6.24
N VAL A 208 10.90 -6.47 5.30
CA VAL A 208 9.56 -6.96 5.68
C VAL A 208 9.68 -8.24 6.49
N ALA A 209 8.81 -8.37 7.48
CA ALA A 209 8.78 -9.53 8.37
C ALA A 209 8.60 -10.84 7.57
N PRO A 210 9.22 -11.94 8.00
CA PRO A 210 9.25 -13.22 7.25
C PRO A 210 7.87 -13.70 6.81
N GLU A 211 6.85 -13.53 7.63
CA GLU A 211 5.45 -13.90 7.34
C GLU A 211 4.81 -13.05 6.23
N GLN A 212 5.46 -11.98 5.81
CA GLN A 212 5.00 -11.10 4.73
C GLN A 212 5.85 -11.21 3.46
N THR A 213 6.68 -12.24 3.34
CA THR A 213 7.56 -12.40 2.17
C THR A 213 6.90 -13.10 0.97
N TRP A 214 5.57 -13.23 0.94
CA TRP A 214 4.79 -13.77 -0.18
C TRP A 214 4.53 -12.72 -1.27
N GLY A 215 3.87 -13.12 -2.34
CA GLY A 215 3.41 -12.23 -3.41
C GLY A 215 4.44 -12.05 -4.51
N VAL A 216 4.85 -10.81 -4.83
CA VAL A 216 5.79 -10.55 -5.94
C VAL A 216 7.15 -11.23 -5.74
N SER A 217 7.54 -11.55 -4.50
CA SER A 217 8.75 -12.32 -4.19
C SER A 217 8.79 -13.69 -4.88
N ALA A 218 7.63 -14.29 -5.13
CA ALA A 218 7.54 -15.56 -5.84
C ALA A 218 8.09 -15.52 -7.28
N ALA A 219 8.26 -14.32 -7.85
CA ALA A 219 8.90 -14.11 -9.14
C ALA A 219 10.43 -13.97 -9.06
N SER A 220 11.01 -13.89 -7.84
CA SER A 220 12.46 -13.87 -7.67
C SER A 220 13.06 -15.21 -8.00
N GLY A 221 14.18 -15.24 -8.75
CA GLY A 221 14.89 -16.46 -9.10
C GLY A 221 14.25 -17.28 -10.22
N SER A 222 13.17 -16.85 -10.85
CA SER A 222 12.43 -17.56 -11.90
C SER A 222 13.03 -17.48 -13.31
N ALA A 223 14.35 -17.42 -13.47
CA ALA A 223 14.99 -17.75 -14.73
C ALA A 223 15.89 -18.95 -14.49
N THR A 224 15.40 -20.15 -14.84
CA THR A 224 16.19 -21.42 -14.91
C THR A 224 17.28 -21.54 -13.82
N ALA A 225 16.90 -21.63 -12.55
CA ALA A 225 17.81 -22.12 -11.53
C ALA A 225 18.01 -23.63 -11.82
N LEU A 226 19.17 -23.99 -12.34
CA LEU A 226 19.65 -25.37 -12.30
C LEU A 226 19.62 -25.81 -10.81
N PRO A 227 19.17 -27.06 -10.51
CA PRO A 227 19.20 -27.58 -9.16
C PRO A 227 20.63 -27.50 -8.62
N GLY A 228 20.88 -26.67 -7.59
CA GLY A 228 22.19 -26.54 -6.95
C GLY A 228 22.80 -25.15 -6.93
N SER A 229 22.26 -24.14 -7.60
CA SER A 229 22.78 -22.77 -7.59
C SER A 229 21.94 -21.84 -6.68
N ALA A 230 21.85 -22.15 -5.40
CA ALA A 230 21.21 -21.31 -4.39
C ALA A 230 22.28 -20.50 -3.63
N THR A 231 22.80 -19.45 -4.24
CA THR A 231 23.55 -18.41 -3.52
C THR A 231 23.06 -17.02 -3.89
N ALA A 232 21.75 -16.79 -3.76
CA ALA A 232 21.27 -15.44 -3.59
C ALA A 232 21.46 -15.06 -2.12
N LEU A 233 22.30 -14.05 -1.86
CA LEU A 233 22.46 -13.49 -0.53
C LEU A 233 21.09 -13.07 0.02
N PRO A 234 20.70 -13.46 1.24
CA PRO A 234 19.45 -13.02 1.87
C PRO A 234 19.43 -11.48 1.92
N GLY A 235 18.40 -10.87 1.34
CA GLY A 235 18.15 -9.42 1.47
C GLY A 235 18.38 -8.56 0.23
N SER A 236 19.04 -9.03 -0.85
CA SER A 236 19.28 -8.19 -2.03
C SER A 236 18.31 -8.43 -3.21
N ALA A 237 17.63 -9.57 -3.27
CA ALA A 237 16.82 -9.97 -4.42
C ALA A 237 15.41 -9.33 -4.44
N THR A 238 14.84 -9.00 -3.29
CA THR A 238 13.45 -8.56 -3.18
C THR A 238 13.29 -7.40 -2.20
N ALA A 239 12.44 -6.45 -2.56
CA ALA A 239 11.95 -5.39 -1.69
C ALA A 239 10.46 -5.21 -2.01
N LEU A 240 9.57 -5.41 -1.03
CA LEU A 240 8.13 -5.48 -1.30
C LEU A 240 7.27 -4.85 -0.22
N LYS A 241 6.00 -4.63 -0.55
CA LYS A 241 4.93 -4.35 0.39
C LYS A 241 3.68 -5.12 -0.04
N ASN A 242 3.09 -5.83 0.90
CA ASN A 242 1.86 -6.55 0.70
C ASN A 242 0.67 -5.82 1.34
N GLY A 243 -0.52 -6.10 0.83
CA GLY A 243 -1.78 -5.61 1.35
C GLY A 243 -2.88 -6.64 1.20
N TRP A 244 -3.70 -6.83 2.23
CA TRP A 244 -4.86 -7.71 2.20
C TRP A 244 -6.00 -7.12 3.02
N LEU A 245 -7.21 -7.36 2.55
CA LEU A 245 -8.44 -6.86 3.17
C LEU A 245 -9.57 -7.84 2.90
N ARG A 246 -10.24 -8.32 3.96
CA ARG A 246 -11.50 -9.03 3.82
C ARG A 246 -12.65 -8.03 3.78
N ARG A 247 -13.45 -8.08 2.72
CA ARG A 247 -14.61 -7.21 2.54
C ARG A 247 -15.74 -7.61 3.50
N SER A 248 -16.20 -6.69 4.33
CA SER A 248 -17.31 -6.94 5.24
C SER A 248 -18.65 -7.15 4.50
N THR A 249 -18.78 -6.60 3.29
CA THR A 249 -20.01 -6.68 2.49
C THR A 249 -20.16 -8.00 1.72
N THR A 250 -19.05 -8.58 1.26
CA THR A 250 -19.05 -9.79 0.41
C THR A 250 -18.39 -10.99 1.09
N GLY A 251 -17.58 -10.76 2.13
CA GLY A 251 -16.75 -11.79 2.74
C GLY A 251 -15.51 -12.17 1.91
N LEU A 252 -15.37 -11.64 0.68
CA LEU A 252 -14.27 -11.91 -0.22
C LEU A 252 -13.01 -11.11 0.14
N TRP A 253 -11.87 -11.56 -0.38
CA TRP A 253 -10.57 -10.98 -0.09
C TRP A 253 -10.02 -10.17 -1.26
N ASP A 254 -9.50 -9.00 -0.94
CA ASP A 254 -8.61 -8.22 -1.78
C ASP A 254 -7.18 -8.56 -1.35
N VAL A 255 -6.32 -8.95 -2.28
CA VAL A 255 -4.93 -9.33 -2.00
C VAL A 255 -4.01 -8.68 -3.02
N ASN A 256 -3.07 -7.87 -2.53
CA ASN A 256 -2.18 -7.06 -3.36
C ASN A 256 -0.72 -7.24 -2.97
N SER A 257 0.18 -7.14 -3.94
CA SER A 257 1.63 -7.17 -3.68
C SER A 257 2.34 -6.28 -4.69
N VAL A 258 3.23 -5.42 -4.18
CA VAL A 258 4.02 -4.49 -5.01
C VAL A 258 5.48 -4.51 -4.57
N GLY A 259 6.42 -4.40 -5.51
CA GLY A 259 7.82 -4.38 -5.13
C GLY A 259 8.80 -4.46 -6.29
N ARG A 260 10.08 -4.56 -5.91
CA ARG A 260 11.18 -4.86 -6.82
C ARG A 260 11.65 -6.30 -6.58
N VAL A 261 11.81 -7.05 -7.66
CA VAL A 261 12.37 -8.40 -7.65
C VAL A 261 13.56 -8.50 -8.62
N THR A 262 14.42 -9.47 -8.39
CA THR A 262 15.49 -9.82 -9.34
C THR A 262 15.26 -11.22 -9.87
N ALA A 263 15.22 -11.36 -11.20
CA ALA A 263 15.03 -12.63 -11.89
C ALA A 263 15.90 -12.65 -13.16
N GLY A 264 16.62 -13.74 -13.42
CA GLY A 264 17.49 -13.87 -14.59
C GLY A 264 18.58 -12.80 -14.71
N GLY A 265 19.00 -12.22 -13.60
CA GLY A 265 19.99 -11.13 -13.58
C GLY A 265 19.38 -9.72 -13.79
N HIS A 266 18.12 -9.61 -14.16
CA HIS A 266 17.40 -8.35 -14.36
C HIS A 266 16.59 -7.95 -13.11
N ARG A 267 16.42 -6.63 -12.93
CA ARG A 267 15.59 -6.04 -11.86
C ARG A 267 14.26 -5.62 -12.42
N TYR A 268 13.19 -6.18 -11.88
CA TYR A 268 11.81 -5.86 -12.27
C TYR A 268 11.09 -5.11 -11.18
N LEU A 269 10.33 -4.09 -11.54
CA LEU A 269 9.27 -3.52 -10.72
C LEU A 269 7.99 -4.28 -11.05
N VAL A 270 7.31 -4.78 -10.02
CA VAL A 270 6.11 -5.60 -10.18
C VAL A 270 5.02 -5.08 -9.27
N ALA A 271 3.83 -4.90 -9.81
CA ALA A 271 2.61 -4.60 -9.06
C ALA A 271 1.54 -5.60 -9.47
N VAL A 272 0.99 -6.34 -8.50
CA VAL A 272 -0.15 -7.24 -8.71
C VAL A 272 -1.25 -6.85 -7.75
N LEU A 273 -2.41 -6.52 -8.29
CA LEU A 273 -3.61 -6.12 -7.57
C LEU A 273 -4.71 -7.12 -7.84
N SER A 274 -5.43 -7.55 -6.81
CA SER A 274 -6.54 -8.49 -6.96
C SER A 274 -7.67 -8.23 -5.97
N ASP A 275 -8.88 -8.61 -6.36
CA ASP A 275 -10.06 -8.65 -5.52
C ASP A 275 -10.92 -9.88 -5.82
N GLY A 276 -11.82 -10.21 -4.91
CA GLY A 276 -12.84 -11.26 -5.12
C GLY A 276 -12.39 -12.69 -4.82
N SER A 277 -11.25 -12.92 -4.18
CA SER A 277 -10.82 -14.26 -3.77
C SER A 277 -11.66 -14.78 -2.59
N ALA A 278 -12.03 -16.07 -2.59
CA ALA A 278 -12.84 -16.64 -1.52
C ALA A 278 -12.06 -16.76 -0.21
N THR A 279 -10.76 -17.03 -0.29
CA THR A 279 -9.85 -17.10 0.86
C THR A 279 -8.62 -16.22 0.63
N MET A 280 -7.91 -15.90 1.71
CA MET A 280 -6.63 -15.18 1.61
C MET A 280 -5.60 -16.02 0.86
N ASP A 281 -5.55 -17.32 1.13
CA ASP A 281 -4.57 -18.23 0.50
C ASP A 281 -4.78 -18.34 -1.01
N GLU A 282 -6.03 -18.39 -1.47
CA GLU A 282 -6.35 -18.34 -2.91
C GLU A 282 -5.90 -17.01 -3.53
N GLY A 283 -6.12 -15.89 -2.83
CA GLY A 283 -5.66 -14.58 -3.26
C GLY A 283 -4.14 -14.50 -3.35
N VAL A 284 -3.41 -14.98 -2.33
CA VAL A 284 -1.94 -15.05 -2.35
C VAL A 284 -1.46 -15.92 -3.52
N ALA A 285 -2.02 -17.11 -3.68
CA ALA A 285 -1.65 -18.01 -4.78
C ALA A 285 -1.92 -17.38 -6.16
N ALA A 286 -3.02 -16.64 -6.32
CA ALA A 286 -3.33 -15.92 -7.56
C ALA A 286 -2.31 -14.81 -7.84
N VAL A 287 -1.98 -13.99 -6.83
CA VAL A 287 -0.97 -12.92 -6.92
C VAL A 287 0.40 -13.50 -7.29
N GLU A 288 0.84 -14.57 -6.66
CA GLU A 288 2.13 -15.20 -6.92
C GLU A 288 2.23 -15.81 -8.33
N ARG A 289 1.17 -16.52 -8.77
CA ARG A 289 1.13 -17.04 -10.16
C ARG A 289 1.21 -15.90 -11.17
N THR A 290 0.46 -14.83 -10.92
CA THR A 290 0.40 -13.66 -11.81
C THR A 290 1.73 -12.91 -11.83
N ALA A 291 2.40 -12.75 -10.69
CA ALA A 291 3.73 -12.14 -10.62
C ALA A 291 4.76 -12.92 -11.43
N ARG A 292 4.81 -14.25 -11.27
CA ARG A 292 5.70 -15.12 -12.08
C ARG A 292 5.42 -15.00 -13.59
N ALA A 293 4.15 -15.05 -13.98
CA ALA A 293 3.76 -14.92 -15.37
C ALA A 293 4.10 -13.55 -15.98
N ALA A 294 3.92 -12.47 -15.21
CA ALA A 294 4.23 -11.11 -15.64
C ALA A 294 5.74 -10.93 -15.87
N VAL A 295 6.58 -11.33 -14.92
CA VAL A 295 8.05 -11.26 -15.04
C VAL A 295 8.54 -12.13 -16.19
N ALA A 296 8.06 -13.37 -16.32
CA ALA A 296 8.42 -14.24 -17.44
C ALA A 296 8.01 -13.66 -18.80
N SER A 297 6.97 -12.86 -18.87
CA SER A 297 6.57 -12.18 -20.12
C SER A 297 7.44 -10.97 -20.42
N ALA A 298 7.79 -10.17 -19.40
CA ALA A 298 8.70 -9.04 -19.57
C ALA A 298 10.11 -9.47 -19.97
N ALA A 299 10.57 -10.64 -19.47
CA ALA A 299 11.87 -11.19 -19.85
C ALA A 299 11.97 -11.67 -21.31
N ARG A 300 10.84 -11.76 -22.04
CA ARG A 300 10.77 -12.16 -23.45
C ARG A 300 10.50 -10.98 -24.41
N ALA A 301 10.20 -9.81 -23.87
CA ALA A 301 9.89 -8.60 -24.62
C ALA A 301 11.14 -7.77 -24.91
#